data_a96a5335b025cf711bc8468aa6924aa0
#
_entry.id   a96a5335b025cf711bc8468aa6924aa0
#
_cell.length_a   1.000
_cell.length_b   1.000
_cell.length_c   1.000
_cell.angle_alpha   90.00
_cell.angle_beta   90.00
_cell.angle_gamma   90.00
#
_symmetry.space_group_name_H-M   'P 1'
#
loop_
_entity.id
_entity.type
_entity.pdbx_description
1 polymer ?
#
loop_
_entity_poly.entity_id
_entity_poly.type
_entity_poly.pdbx_seq_one_letter_code
_entity_poly.pdbx_strand_id
1 'polypeptide(L)'
;MTTMERRPDSRGKVRDIYDAGENLLMVATDRISAFDFILPDEIPFKGEVLNRISAFWFDKFADIVPNHLVSIDPADFPEEFAEYRDYLAGRAMLVKKAQTIPIECIVRGYLTGSGKKTYDENGTVCGIQLPEGLTEASKLPEPLFTPSTKAEIGDHDENISFERCCEIVGEDIATQIRDLSLKIYKAAAEYAATRGIIIADTKFEFGVIDGKVTLIDECLTPDSSRFWPAASYEEGKIQPSYDKQFVRNWLKANWDMTGETPHLPAEVIDGTSERYREAFQIITGTQFTSMKENA
;
A
#
# COMPACT_ATOMS: atom_id res chain seq x y z
N MET A 1 13.44 -23.03 7.15
CA MET A 1 13.21 -21.57 7.04
C MET A 1 13.25 -21.01 8.46
N THR A 2 14.18 -20.14 8.77
CA THR A 2 14.26 -19.52 10.09
C THR A 2 13.11 -18.52 10.17
N THR A 3 12.06 -18.84 10.91
CA THR A 3 11.00 -17.90 11.25
C THR A 3 11.44 -17.11 12.46
N MET A 4 11.03 -15.89 12.57
CA MET A 4 11.32 -15.08 13.76
C MET A 4 10.46 -15.58 14.93
N GLU A 5 11.11 -16.17 15.95
CA GLU A 5 10.44 -16.70 17.14
C GLU A 5 9.99 -15.62 18.11
N ARG A 6 10.60 -14.41 18.01
CA ARG A 6 10.21 -13.26 18.82
C ARG A 6 8.80 -12.82 18.45
N ARG A 7 7.93 -12.71 19.47
CA ARG A 7 6.57 -12.21 19.29
C ARG A 7 6.61 -10.71 18.98
N PRO A 8 5.88 -10.23 17.94
CA PRO A 8 5.79 -8.79 17.66
C PRO A 8 5.05 -8.05 18.77
N ASP A 9 5.45 -6.80 19.00
CA ASP A 9 4.78 -5.88 19.92
C ASP A 9 3.42 -5.43 19.39
N SER A 10 3.31 -5.32 18.04
CA SER A 10 2.04 -5.09 17.34
C SER A 10 1.98 -5.91 16.06
N ARG A 11 0.80 -6.42 15.74
CA ARG A 11 0.56 -7.23 14.54
C ARG A 11 -0.57 -6.65 13.72
N GLY A 12 -0.24 -6.17 12.52
CA GLY A 12 -1.22 -5.82 11.49
C GLY A 12 -1.63 -7.04 10.65
N LYS A 13 -2.52 -6.83 9.67
CA LYS A 13 -2.99 -7.89 8.75
C LYS A 13 -1.80 -8.55 8.02
N VAL A 14 -0.83 -7.77 7.57
CA VAL A 14 0.30 -8.23 6.74
C VAL A 14 1.67 -7.75 7.22
N ARG A 15 1.75 -7.06 8.36
CA ARG A 15 2.98 -6.56 8.96
C ARG A 15 3.08 -6.91 10.43
N ASP A 16 4.30 -7.17 10.86
CA ASP A 16 4.66 -7.33 12.26
C ASP A 16 5.57 -6.15 12.65
N ILE A 17 5.31 -5.54 13.81
CA ILE A 17 6.02 -4.37 14.30
C ILE A 17 6.68 -4.71 15.63
N TYR A 18 7.95 -4.38 15.76
CA TYR A 18 8.75 -4.61 16.93
C TYR A 18 9.28 -3.28 17.46
N ASP A 19 9.23 -3.08 18.76
CA ASP A 19 9.90 -1.95 19.40
C ASP A 19 11.41 -2.14 19.28
N ALA A 20 12.08 -1.13 18.80
CA ALA A 20 13.52 -1.07 18.58
C ALA A 20 14.13 0.16 19.27
N GLY A 21 13.69 0.43 20.51
CA GLY A 21 14.15 1.58 21.31
C GLY A 21 13.58 2.91 20.82
N GLU A 22 14.40 3.79 20.28
CA GLU A 22 13.94 5.06 19.70
C GLU A 22 13.22 4.88 18.35
N ASN A 23 13.36 3.70 17.74
CA ASN A 23 12.80 3.33 16.44
C ASN A 23 11.78 2.20 16.55
N LEU A 24 11.22 1.81 15.42
CA LEU A 24 10.47 0.57 15.23
C LEU A 24 11.16 -0.26 14.15
N LEU A 25 11.14 -1.57 14.30
CA LEU A 25 11.45 -2.50 13.20
C LEU A 25 10.13 -3.00 12.62
N MET A 26 9.84 -2.60 11.38
CA MET A 26 8.65 -3.02 10.64
C MET A 26 9.00 -4.16 9.70
N VAL A 27 8.30 -5.28 9.84
CA VAL A 27 8.53 -6.49 9.05
C VAL A 27 7.32 -6.76 8.17
N ALA A 28 7.48 -6.59 6.87
CA ALA A 28 6.48 -7.01 5.89
C ALA A 28 6.51 -8.52 5.75
N THR A 29 5.37 -9.17 6.00
CA THR A 29 5.24 -10.62 5.93
C THR A 29 4.72 -11.08 4.57
N ASP A 30 4.81 -12.37 4.33
CA ASP A 30 4.25 -12.99 3.12
C ASP A 30 2.74 -13.27 3.26
N ARG A 31 2.14 -12.96 4.44
CA ARG A 31 0.68 -13.03 4.63
C ARG A 31 -0.04 -12.15 3.63
N ILE A 32 -1.19 -12.62 3.15
CA ILE A 32 -2.07 -11.84 2.26
C ILE A 32 -3.43 -11.65 2.90
N SER A 33 -3.97 -10.43 2.75
CA SER A 33 -5.32 -10.09 3.17
C SER A 33 -6.12 -9.58 1.98
N ALA A 34 -7.35 -10.09 1.82
CA ALA A 34 -8.30 -9.64 0.82
C ALA A 34 -9.70 -9.59 1.44
N PHE A 35 -10.49 -8.56 1.10
CA PHE A 35 -11.84 -8.33 1.67
C PHE A 35 -11.85 -8.34 3.20
N ASP A 36 -10.83 -7.75 3.82
CA ASP A 36 -10.57 -7.69 5.27
C ASP A 36 -10.26 -9.01 5.97
N PHE A 37 -10.23 -10.13 5.26
CA PHE A 37 -9.80 -11.41 5.77
C PHE A 37 -8.32 -11.68 5.51
N ILE A 38 -7.62 -12.23 6.50
CA ILE A 38 -6.27 -12.78 6.33
C ILE A 38 -6.44 -14.21 5.83
N LEU A 39 -5.81 -14.53 4.69
CA LEU A 39 -5.87 -15.87 4.14
C LEU A 39 -4.87 -16.81 4.84
N PRO A 40 -5.14 -18.12 4.87
CA PRO A 40 -4.28 -19.09 5.54
C PRO A 40 -2.94 -19.31 4.81
N ASP A 41 -2.90 -19.00 3.51
CA ASP A 41 -1.71 -19.19 2.68
C ASP A 41 -0.90 -17.91 2.57
N GLU A 42 0.42 -18.07 2.46
CA GLU A 42 1.36 -16.97 2.24
C GLU A 42 1.74 -16.88 0.75
N ILE A 43 2.02 -15.66 0.30
CA ILE A 43 2.52 -15.40 -1.06
C ILE A 43 4.03 -15.25 -1.00
N PRO A 44 4.80 -16.18 -1.58
CA PRO A 44 6.27 -16.14 -1.53
C PRO A 44 6.83 -14.81 -2.03
N PHE A 45 7.82 -14.27 -1.32
CA PHE A 45 8.53 -13.02 -1.59
C PHE A 45 7.68 -11.73 -1.47
N LYS A 46 6.39 -11.83 -1.14
CA LYS A 46 5.51 -10.66 -1.04
C LYS A 46 6.08 -9.60 -0.09
N GLY A 47 6.47 -10.00 1.13
CA GLY A 47 7.02 -9.06 2.12
C GLY A 47 8.27 -8.36 1.62
N GLU A 48 9.16 -9.08 0.96
CA GLU A 48 10.40 -8.52 0.40
C GLU A 48 10.11 -7.53 -0.73
N VAL A 49 9.18 -7.85 -1.62
CA VAL A 49 8.76 -6.95 -2.71
C VAL A 49 8.18 -5.65 -2.15
N LEU A 50 7.22 -5.74 -1.21
CA LEU A 50 6.56 -4.56 -0.65
C LEU A 50 7.53 -3.64 0.07
N ASN A 51 8.41 -4.20 0.89
CA ASN A 51 9.40 -3.45 1.64
C ASN A 51 10.37 -2.70 0.71
N ARG A 52 10.90 -3.39 -0.29
CA ARG A 52 11.87 -2.81 -1.23
C ARG A 52 11.26 -1.80 -2.18
N ILE A 53 10.00 -1.97 -2.62
CA ILE A 53 9.28 -0.96 -3.40
C ILE A 53 9.05 0.29 -2.54
N SER A 54 8.63 0.14 -1.27
CA SER A 54 8.44 1.29 -0.37
C SER A 54 9.75 2.06 -0.18
N ALA A 55 10.86 1.37 0.08
CA ALA A 55 12.17 1.99 0.23
C ALA A 55 12.61 2.75 -1.04
N PHE A 56 12.39 2.17 -2.23
CA PHE A 56 12.64 2.84 -3.51
C PHE A 56 11.87 4.16 -3.63
N TRP A 57 10.59 4.20 -3.25
CA TRP A 57 9.79 5.42 -3.32
C TRP A 57 10.15 6.43 -2.23
N PHE A 58 10.49 5.98 -1.03
CA PHE A 58 10.97 6.86 0.04
C PHE A 58 12.25 7.61 -0.36
N ASP A 59 13.18 6.91 -0.99
CA ASP A 59 14.40 7.55 -1.53
C ASP A 59 14.04 8.51 -2.66
N LYS A 60 13.23 8.09 -3.61
CA LYS A 60 12.86 8.90 -4.78
C LYS A 60 12.11 10.18 -4.43
N PHE A 61 11.36 10.19 -3.34
CA PHE A 61 10.55 11.34 -2.90
C PHE A 61 11.16 12.10 -1.71
N ALA A 62 12.39 11.82 -1.33
CA ALA A 62 13.05 12.47 -0.19
C ALA A 62 13.06 14.01 -0.26
N ASP A 63 13.12 14.56 -1.48
CA ASP A 63 13.05 16.03 -1.72
C ASP A 63 11.62 16.58 -1.73
N ILE A 64 10.60 15.71 -1.75
CA ILE A 64 9.18 16.10 -1.82
C ILE A 64 8.56 16.09 -0.43
N VAL A 65 8.83 15.03 0.34
CA VAL A 65 8.24 14.79 1.65
C VAL A 65 9.25 14.08 2.55
N PRO A 66 9.39 14.47 3.83
CA PRO A 66 10.14 13.66 4.77
C PRO A 66 9.44 12.32 4.96
N ASN A 67 10.21 11.26 5.17
CA ASN A 67 9.69 9.94 5.47
C ASN A 67 10.36 9.36 6.71
N HIS A 68 9.78 8.28 7.24
CA HIS A 68 10.21 7.68 8.50
C HIS A 68 11.36 6.68 8.36
N LEU A 69 11.79 6.34 7.14
CA LEU A 69 12.79 5.32 6.90
C LEU A 69 14.15 5.73 7.49
N VAL A 70 14.76 4.81 8.24
CA VAL A 70 16.13 4.93 8.74
C VAL A 70 17.06 4.03 7.91
N SER A 71 16.74 2.72 7.82
CA SER A 71 17.51 1.76 7.03
C SER A 71 16.69 0.54 6.66
N ILE A 72 17.06 -0.11 5.55
CA ILE A 72 16.60 -1.45 5.16
C ILE A 72 17.71 -2.50 5.23
N ASP A 73 18.92 -2.08 5.61
CA ASP A 73 20.06 -2.99 5.77
C ASP A 73 19.99 -3.68 7.15
N PRO A 74 19.92 -5.02 7.21
CA PRO A 74 19.91 -5.74 8.48
C PRO A 74 21.15 -5.51 9.36
N ALA A 75 22.25 -5.02 8.78
CA ALA A 75 23.45 -4.67 9.54
C ALA A 75 23.22 -3.43 10.46
N ASP A 76 22.30 -2.56 10.10
CA ASP A 76 21.94 -1.37 10.87
C ASP A 76 20.87 -1.63 11.93
N PHE A 77 20.27 -2.84 11.95
CA PHE A 77 19.23 -3.17 12.92
C PHE A 77 19.83 -3.40 14.31
N PRO A 78 19.11 -3.08 15.40
CA PRO A 78 19.59 -3.29 16.76
C PRO A 78 20.06 -4.73 16.99
N GLU A 79 21.08 -4.90 17.87
CA GLU A 79 21.75 -6.18 18.12
C GLU A 79 20.79 -7.28 18.58
N GLU A 80 19.70 -6.93 19.22
CA GLU A 80 18.65 -7.89 19.62
C GLU A 80 17.96 -8.60 18.45
N PHE A 81 18.14 -8.11 17.20
CA PHE A 81 17.65 -8.73 15.97
C PHE A 81 18.75 -9.46 15.17
N ALA A 82 19.98 -9.51 15.69
CA ALA A 82 21.13 -10.03 14.97
C ALA A 82 20.95 -11.49 14.49
N GLU A 83 20.33 -12.33 15.31
CA GLU A 83 20.07 -13.73 14.96
C GLU A 83 19.03 -13.92 13.83
N TYR A 84 18.24 -12.87 13.54
CA TYR A 84 17.19 -12.89 12.51
C TYR A 84 17.57 -12.17 11.22
N ARG A 85 18.82 -11.68 11.08
CA ARG A 85 19.24 -10.85 9.93
C ARG A 85 18.92 -11.48 8.58
N ASP A 86 19.14 -12.79 8.43
CA ASP A 86 18.82 -13.50 7.17
C ASP A 86 17.30 -13.53 6.89
N TYR A 87 16.47 -13.69 7.93
CA TYR A 87 15.02 -13.63 7.78
C TYR A 87 14.53 -12.21 7.46
N LEU A 88 15.15 -11.20 8.08
CA LEU A 88 14.76 -9.79 7.95
C LEU A 88 15.26 -9.17 6.63
N ALA A 89 16.25 -9.78 5.99
CA ALA A 89 16.84 -9.27 4.75
C ALA A 89 15.76 -9.01 3.69
N GLY A 90 15.75 -7.80 3.17
CA GLY A 90 14.82 -7.32 2.15
C GLY A 90 13.38 -7.07 2.59
N ARG A 91 12.90 -7.70 3.69
CA ARG A 91 11.51 -7.59 4.13
C ARG A 91 11.28 -6.67 5.34
N ALA A 92 12.32 -6.19 5.97
CA ALA A 92 12.25 -5.34 7.14
C ALA A 92 12.82 -3.96 6.88
N MET A 93 12.32 -2.97 7.60
CA MET A 93 12.86 -1.62 7.66
C MET A 93 12.89 -1.12 9.10
N LEU A 94 14.00 -0.47 9.46
CA LEU A 94 14.10 0.34 10.66
C LEU A 94 13.51 1.70 10.38
N VAL A 95 12.56 2.16 11.19
CA VAL A 95 11.86 3.42 10.97
C VAL A 95 11.76 4.23 12.25
N LYS A 96 11.69 5.55 12.13
CA LYS A 96 11.41 6.45 13.24
C LYS A 96 10.00 6.26 13.76
N LYS A 97 9.82 6.34 15.07
CA LYS A 97 8.50 6.42 15.69
C LYS A 97 7.81 7.73 15.30
N ALA A 98 6.54 7.66 14.96
CA ALA A 98 5.73 8.80 14.58
C ALA A 98 4.42 8.83 15.36
N GLN A 99 3.92 10.02 15.65
CA GLN A 99 2.52 10.16 16.07
C GLN A 99 1.65 10.02 14.83
N THR A 100 0.95 8.90 14.69
CA THR A 100 0.14 8.60 13.50
C THR A 100 -1.02 9.58 13.35
N ILE A 101 -1.29 10.02 12.11
CA ILE A 101 -2.47 10.80 11.75
C ILE A 101 -3.58 9.79 11.39
N PRO A 102 -4.77 9.82 12.04
CA PRO A 102 -5.80 8.80 11.89
C PRO A 102 -6.63 8.97 10.61
N ILE A 103 -5.96 9.22 9.48
CA ILE A 103 -6.57 9.40 8.15
C ILE A 103 -5.83 8.53 7.15
N GLU A 104 -6.55 7.74 6.39
CA GLU A 104 -6.05 7.12 5.18
C GLU A 104 -6.14 8.11 4.02
N CYS A 105 -4.99 8.48 3.49
CA CYS A 105 -4.87 9.50 2.45
C CYS A 105 -4.92 8.85 1.07
N ILE A 106 -6.13 8.64 0.55
CA ILE A 106 -6.35 8.00 -0.75
C ILE A 106 -6.32 9.06 -1.84
N VAL A 107 -5.54 8.82 -2.89
CA VAL A 107 -5.54 9.62 -4.12
C VAL A 107 -5.99 8.76 -5.29
N ARG A 108 -6.94 9.27 -6.09
CA ARG A 108 -7.48 8.59 -7.25
C ARG A 108 -7.23 9.40 -8.51
N GLY A 109 -6.57 8.80 -9.49
CA GLY A 109 -6.44 9.36 -10.85
C GLY A 109 -7.42 8.72 -11.83
N TYR A 110 -8.01 7.59 -11.43
CA TYR A 110 -8.99 6.84 -12.22
C TYR A 110 -10.15 6.40 -11.33
N LEU A 111 -11.33 6.27 -11.93
CA LEU A 111 -12.56 5.89 -11.23
C LEU A 111 -12.70 4.37 -11.20
N THR A 112 -12.48 3.77 -10.03
CA THR A 112 -12.58 2.32 -9.81
C THR A 112 -12.85 2.01 -8.34
N GLY A 113 -13.15 0.75 -8.04
CA GLY A 113 -13.34 0.25 -6.68
C GLY A 113 -14.43 0.98 -5.91
N SER A 114 -14.17 1.36 -4.64
CA SER A 114 -15.14 2.07 -3.81
C SER A 114 -15.53 3.45 -4.36
N GLY A 115 -14.60 4.15 -5.02
CA GLY A 115 -14.90 5.42 -5.69
C GLY A 115 -15.92 5.28 -6.80
N LYS A 116 -15.79 4.23 -7.66
CA LYS A 116 -16.77 3.93 -8.71
C LYS A 116 -18.12 3.57 -8.13
N LYS A 117 -18.15 2.76 -7.07
CA LYS A 117 -19.39 2.41 -6.39
C LYS A 117 -20.15 3.64 -5.89
N THR A 118 -19.47 4.55 -5.19
CA THR A 118 -20.08 5.80 -4.68
C THR A 118 -20.54 6.70 -5.81
N TYR A 119 -19.76 6.81 -6.88
CA TYR A 119 -20.13 7.58 -8.07
C TYR A 119 -21.42 7.04 -8.72
N ASP A 120 -21.57 5.73 -8.84
CA ASP A 120 -22.78 5.11 -9.40
C ASP A 120 -24.03 5.38 -8.58
N GLU A 121 -23.86 5.54 -7.25
CA GLU A 121 -24.97 5.81 -6.34
C GLU A 121 -25.47 7.26 -6.41
N ASN A 122 -24.56 8.22 -6.57
CA ASN A 122 -24.91 9.65 -6.37
C ASN A 122 -24.12 10.66 -7.22
N GLY A 123 -23.27 10.20 -8.15
CA GLY A 123 -22.46 11.08 -9.01
C GLY A 123 -21.28 11.76 -8.33
N THR A 124 -20.99 11.38 -7.04
CA THR A 124 -19.92 12.02 -6.26
C THR A 124 -18.90 11.00 -5.74
N VAL A 125 -17.72 11.47 -5.34
CA VAL A 125 -16.76 10.71 -4.53
C VAL A 125 -16.28 11.61 -3.40
N CYS A 126 -16.45 11.18 -2.14
CA CYS A 126 -16.11 11.98 -0.95
C CYS A 126 -16.69 13.41 -0.97
N GLY A 127 -17.94 13.57 -1.45
CA GLY A 127 -18.60 14.85 -1.60
C GLY A 127 -18.18 15.69 -2.83
N ILE A 128 -17.20 15.23 -3.61
CA ILE A 128 -16.74 15.90 -4.83
C ILE A 128 -17.64 15.49 -6.00
N GLN A 129 -18.33 16.44 -6.60
CA GLN A 129 -19.15 16.19 -7.79
C GLN A 129 -18.27 15.89 -8.99
N LEU A 130 -18.54 14.78 -9.68
CA LEU A 130 -17.82 14.39 -10.88
C LEU A 130 -18.67 14.60 -12.16
N PRO A 131 -18.02 14.69 -13.33
CA PRO A 131 -18.73 14.73 -14.60
C PRO A 131 -19.64 13.51 -14.79
N GLU A 132 -20.76 13.71 -15.50
CA GLU A 132 -21.64 12.61 -15.90
C GLU A 132 -21.01 11.70 -16.94
N GLY A 133 -21.42 10.41 -16.94
CA GLY A 133 -21.03 9.45 -17.95
C GLY A 133 -19.68 8.76 -17.73
N LEU A 134 -19.04 8.94 -16.56
CA LEU A 134 -17.85 8.19 -16.22
C LEU A 134 -18.18 6.71 -16.00
N THR A 135 -17.33 5.85 -16.54
CA THR A 135 -17.45 4.39 -16.46
C THR A 135 -16.35 3.78 -15.60
N GLU A 136 -16.32 2.45 -15.46
CA GLU A 136 -15.20 1.76 -14.80
C GLU A 136 -13.87 2.14 -15.47
N ALA A 137 -12.86 2.41 -14.66
CA ALA A 137 -11.53 2.82 -15.09
C ALA A 137 -11.45 4.14 -15.90
N SER A 138 -12.50 4.97 -15.93
CA SER A 138 -12.40 6.31 -16.53
C SER A 138 -11.30 7.11 -15.87
N LYS A 139 -10.44 7.75 -16.67
CA LYS A 139 -9.45 8.70 -16.19
C LYS A 139 -10.14 9.94 -15.67
N LEU A 140 -9.84 10.36 -14.44
CA LEU A 140 -10.38 11.58 -13.86
C LEU A 140 -9.71 12.82 -14.49
N PRO A 141 -10.43 13.96 -14.59
CA PRO A 141 -9.86 15.20 -15.13
C PRO A 141 -8.63 15.66 -14.37
N GLU A 142 -8.63 15.50 -13.04
CA GLU A 142 -7.50 15.70 -12.15
C GLU A 142 -7.49 14.61 -11.08
N PRO A 143 -6.32 14.27 -10.50
CA PRO A 143 -6.26 13.38 -9.35
C PRO A 143 -7.03 13.98 -8.17
N LEU A 144 -7.84 13.15 -7.51
CA LEU A 144 -8.67 13.53 -6.38
C LEU A 144 -8.10 13.00 -5.07
N PHE A 145 -8.06 13.85 -4.05
CA PHE A 145 -7.86 13.44 -2.68
C PHE A 145 -9.19 12.99 -2.08
N THR A 146 -9.29 11.71 -1.76
CA THR A 146 -10.51 11.06 -1.27
C THR A 146 -10.23 10.33 0.03
N PRO A 147 -10.11 11.07 1.15
CA PRO A 147 -9.69 10.51 2.43
C PRO A 147 -10.69 9.50 2.99
N SER A 148 -10.19 8.63 3.85
CA SER A 148 -10.98 7.69 4.63
C SER A 148 -10.56 7.76 6.10
N THR A 149 -11.48 7.48 7.01
CA THR A 149 -11.11 7.27 8.41
C THR A 149 -10.25 6.01 8.51
N LYS A 150 -9.35 5.99 9.48
CA LYS A 150 -8.65 4.77 9.85
C LYS A 150 -9.44 4.13 11.00
N ALA A 151 -10.26 3.14 10.65
CA ALA A 151 -11.08 2.42 11.62
C ALA A 151 -10.23 1.60 12.60
N GLU A 152 -10.76 1.34 13.80
CA GLU A 152 -10.16 0.35 14.70
C GLU A 152 -10.26 -1.07 14.11
N ILE A 153 -9.42 -1.97 14.59
CA ILE A 153 -9.40 -3.36 14.09
C ILE A 153 -10.76 -4.01 14.33
N GLY A 154 -11.48 -4.30 13.25
CA GLY A 154 -12.82 -4.90 13.27
C GLY A 154 -13.92 -4.01 12.72
N ASP A 155 -13.67 -2.72 12.52
CA ASP A 155 -14.55 -1.80 11.85
C ASP A 155 -14.10 -1.56 10.40
N HIS A 156 -14.97 -0.97 9.59
CA HIS A 156 -14.68 -0.63 8.19
C HIS A 156 -14.26 0.83 8.07
N ASP A 157 -13.24 1.08 7.25
CA ASP A 157 -12.81 2.41 6.87
C ASP A 157 -13.93 3.11 6.08
N GLU A 158 -14.29 4.32 6.47
CA GLU A 158 -15.33 5.11 5.83
C GLU A 158 -14.72 6.22 4.98
N ASN A 159 -15.11 6.29 3.70
CA ASN A 159 -14.78 7.44 2.87
C ASN A 159 -15.43 8.70 3.45
N ILE A 160 -14.65 9.75 3.66
CA ILE A 160 -15.09 11.00 4.25
C ILE A 160 -14.80 12.18 3.31
N SER A 161 -15.53 13.31 3.50
CA SER A 161 -15.20 14.55 2.80
C SER A 161 -13.93 15.21 3.37
N PHE A 162 -13.38 16.16 2.62
CA PHE A 162 -12.24 16.94 3.11
C PHE A 162 -12.60 17.77 4.35
N GLU A 163 -13.82 18.32 4.42
CA GLU A 163 -14.34 19.05 5.59
C GLU A 163 -14.33 18.13 6.83
N ARG A 164 -14.79 16.88 6.65
CA ARG A 164 -14.76 15.91 7.76
C ARG A 164 -13.34 15.55 8.17
N CYS A 165 -12.42 15.46 7.22
CA CYS A 165 -10.99 15.29 7.52
C CYS A 165 -10.47 16.47 8.36
N CYS A 166 -10.82 17.73 8.00
CA CYS A 166 -10.46 18.91 8.78
C CYS A 166 -11.01 18.87 10.22
N GLU A 167 -12.25 18.39 10.40
CA GLU A 167 -12.82 18.23 11.75
C GLU A 167 -12.05 17.22 12.62
N ILE A 168 -11.50 16.16 12.02
CA ILE A 168 -10.78 15.10 12.75
C ILE A 168 -9.37 15.53 13.11
N VAL A 169 -8.62 16.13 12.17
CA VAL A 169 -7.17 16.38 12.37
C VAL A 169 -6.78 17.85 12.39
N GLY A 170 -7.74 18.75 12.20
CA GLY A 170 -7.51 20.21 12.04
C GLY A 170 -7.19 20.58 10.60
N GLU A 171 -7.60 21.78 10.18
CA GLU A 171 -7.50 22.28 8.81
C GLU A 171 -6.04 22.31 8.30
N ASP A 172 -5.09 22.69 9.16
CA ASP A 172 -3.68 22.80 8.80
C ASP A 172 -3.09 21.42 8.46
N ILE A 173 -3.31 20.42 9.29
CA ILE A 173 -2.85 19.03 9.04
C ILE A 173 -3.58 18.43 7.84
N ALA A 174 -4.91 18.60 7.74
CA ALA A 174 -5.70 18.10 6.63
C ALA A 174 -5.21 18.66 5.28
N THR A 175 -4.91 19.95 5.24
CA THR A 175 -4.35 20.61 4.05
C THR A 175 -2.98 20.06 3.69
N GLN A 176 -2.08 19.90 4.67
CA GLN A 176 -0.74 19.37 4.42
C GLN A 176 -0.78 17.94 3.88
N ILE A 177 -1.56 17.02 4.50
CA ILE A 177 -1.64 15.63 4.04
C ILE A 177 -2.29 15.51 2.66
N ARG A 178 -3.31 16.33 2.35
CA ARG A 178 -3.91 16.42 1.01
C ARG A 178 -2.88 16.84 -0.04
N ASP A 179 -2.22 17.96 0.19
CA ASP A 179 -1.32 18.57 -0.79
C ASP A 179 -0.07 17.70 -1.03
N LEU A 180 0.47 17.09 0.04
CA LEU A 180 1.57 16.13 -0.07
C LEU A 180 1.13 14.87 -0.83
N SER A 181 -0.05 14.31 -0.52
CA SER A 181 -0.57 13.13 -1.20
C SER A 181 -0.73 13.35 -2.69
N LEU A 182 -1.33 14.48 -3.09
CA LEU A 182 -1.50 14.85 -4.49
C LEU A 182 -0.16 15.07 -5.19
N LYS A 183 0.80 15.70 -4.53
CA LYS A 183 2.14 15.96 -5.07
C LYS A 183 2.92 14.66 -5.29
N ILE A 184 2.91 13.76 -4.30
CA ILE A 184 3.56 12.44 -4.41
C ILE A 184 2.90 11.63 -5.52
N TYR A 185 1.56 11.57 -5.55
CA TYR A 185 0.81 10.81 -6.56
C TYR A 185 1.14 11.29 -7.98
N LYS A 186 1.13 12.61 -8.24
CA LYS A 186 1.44 13.16 -9.56
C LYS A 186 2.84 12.77 -10.01
N ALA A 187 3.86 12.96 -9.14
CA ALA A 187 5.23 12.58 -9.44
C ALA A 187 5.40 11.06 -9.68
N ALA A 188 4.70 10.24 -8.89
CA ALA A 188 4.71 8.79 -9.04
C ALA A 188 4.02 8.34 -10.34
N ALA A 189 2.87 8.92 -10.67
CA ALA A 189 2.12 8.59 -11.89
C ALA A 189 2.92 8.95 -13.16
N GLU A 190 3.58 10.11 -13.17
CA GLU A 190 4.48 10.51 -14.26
C GLU A 190 5.64 9.52 -14.43
N TYR A 191 6.30 9.15 -13.34
CA TYR A 191 7.38 8.17 -13.37
C TYR A 191 6.88 6.79 -13.83
N ALA A 192 5.79 6.28 -13.26
CA ALA A 192 5.24 4.97 -13.58
C ALA A 192 4.79 4.88 -15.05
N ALA A 193 4.26 5.98 -15.60
CA ALA A 193 3.89 6.06 -17.04
C ALA A 193 5.11 5.82 -17.95
N THR A 194 6.30 6.31 -17.59
CA THR A 194 7.54 6.03 -18.34
C THR A 194 7.95 4.56 -18.32
N ARG A 195 7.37 3.79 -17.39
CA ARG A 195 7.60 2.36 -17.20
C ARG A 195 6.45 1.50 -17.72
N GLY A 196 5.45 2.09 -18.36
CA GLY A 196 4.28 1.37 -18.87
C GLY A 196 3.27 0.97 -17.79
N ILE A 197 3.29 1.62 -16.63
CA ILE A 197 2.32 1.42 -15.54
C ILE A 197 1.43 2.64 -15.34
N ILE A 198 0.14 2.40 -15.21
CA ILE A 198 -0.84 3.35 -14.72
C ILE A 198 -1.03 3.09 -13.22
N ILE A 199 -0.84 4.12 -12.38
CA ILE A 199 -1.24 4.11 -10.99
C ILE A 199 -2.67 4.64 -10.93
N ALA A 200 -3.66 3.75 -10.77
CA ALA A 200 -5.06 4.14 -10.78
C ALA A 200 -5.45 4.89 -9.50
N ASP A 201 -5.07 4.36 -8.38
CA ASP A 201 -5.20 4.97 -7.06
C ASP A 201 -4.11 4.46 -6.13
N THR A 202 -3.95 5.14 -5.02
CA THR A 202 -3.03 4.76 -3.96
C THR A 202 -3.51 5.28 -2.61
N LYS A 203 -3.09 4.63 -1.54
CA LYS A 203 -3.30 5.02 -0.15
C LYS A 203 -1.96 5.37 0.49
N PHE A 204 -1.86 6.55 1.07
CA PHE A 204 -0.73 6.97 1.90
C PHE A 204 -1.14 7.06 3.35
N GLU A 205 -0.19 6.89 4.24
CA GLU A 205 -0.32 7.17 5.66
C GLU A 205 0.72 8.21 6.09
N PHE A 206 0.31 9.09 6.98
CA PHE A 206 1.18 10.13 7.52
C PHE A 206 1.21 10.08 9.05
N GLY A 207 2.29 10.58 9.60
CA GLY A 207 2.45 10.84 11.02
C GLY A 207 3.22 12.13 11.25
N VAL A 208 3.34 12.53 12.50
CA VAL A 208 4.12 13.70 12.90
C VAL A 208 5.40 13.21 13.57
N ILE A 209 6.56 13.65 13.05
CA ILE A 209 7.89 13.42 13.62
C ILE A 209 8.54 14.79 13.75
N ASP A 210 9.01 15.14 14.95
CA ASP A 210 9.64 16.44 15.24
C ASP A 210 8.82 17.65 14.75
N GLY A 211 7.49 17.57 14.90
CA GLY A 211 6.54 18.62 14.49
C GLY A 211 6.30 18.72 12.98
N LYS A 212 6.79 17.78 12.18
CA LYS A 212 6.62 17.75 10.71
C LYS A 212 5.73 16.60 10.27
N VAL A 213 4.82 16.89 9.34
CA VAL A 213 4.07 15.84 8.64
C VAL A 213 5.03 15.00 7.81
N THR A 214 5.05 13.71 8.07
CA THR A 214 6.03 12.75 7.57
C THR A 214 5.30 11.56 6.96
N LEU A 215 5.72 11.11 5.79
CA LEU A 215 5.19 9.90 5.14
C LEU A 215 5.66 8.66 5.91
N ILE A 216 4.71 7.80 6.27
CA ILE A 216 4.96 6.60 7.06
C ILE A 216 4.34 5.37 6.39
N ASP A 217 4.54 4.21 7.00
CA ASP A 217 4.01 2.90 6.62
C ASP A 217 4.59 2.43 5.28
N GLU A 218 3.77 2.16 4.28
CA GLU A 218 4.21 1.76 2.93
C GLU A 218 3.92 2.86 1.91
N CYS A 219 4.68 2.84 0.82
CA CYS A 219 4.52 3.83 -0.24
C CYS A 219 4.43 3.14 -1.59
N LEU A 220 3.29 3.34 -2.28
CA LEU A 220 3.08 2.95 -3.68
C LEU A 220 3.49 1.50 -3.99
N THR A 221 2.95 0.58 -3.19
CA THR A 221 3.17 -0.86 -3.35
C THR A 221 1.94 -1.51 -4.01
N PRO A 222 2.06 -2.75 -4.50
CA PRO A 222 0.90 -3.51 -4.96
C PRO A 222 -0.18 -3.76 -3.89
N ASP A 223 0.12 -3.56 -2.61
CA ASP A 223 -0.86 -3.66 -1.52
C ASP A 223 -1.63 -2.35 -1.29
N SER A 224 -0.96 -1.22 -1.40
CA SER A 224 -1.54 0.11 -1.19
C SER A 224 -2.04 0.80 -2.46
N SER A 225 -1.75 0.23 -3.64
CA SER A 225 -2.02 0.88 -4.94
C SER A 225 -2.56 -0.10 -5.96
N ARG A 226 -3.35 0.41 -6.92
CA ARG A 226 -3.70 -0.34 -8.13
C ARG A 226 -2.77 0.04 -9.27
N PHE A 227 -1.95 -0.93 -9.70
CA PHE A 227 -1.04 -0.80 -10.82
C PHE A 227 -1.58 -1.54 -12.03
N TRP A 228 -1.91 -0.80 -13.10
CA TRP A 228 -2.43 -1.37 -14.34
C TRP A 228 -1.37 -1.33 -15.44
N PRO A 229 -1.23 -2.40 -16.23
CA PRO A 229 -0.42 -2.35 -17.44
C PRO A 229 -1.01 -1.33 -18.43
N ALA A 230 -0.26 -0.29 -18.78
CA ALA A 230 -0.74 0.74 -19.71
C ALA A 230 -1.09 0.17 -21.11
N ALA A 231 -0.38 -0.86 -21.54
CA ALA A 231 -0.59 -1.48 -22.85
C ALA A 231 -1.94 -2.20 -23.02
N SER A 232 -2.56 -2.63 -21.91
CA SER A 232 -3.86 -3.33 -21.90
C SER A 232 -4.98 -2.50 -21.31
N TYR A 233 -4.72 -1.23 -20.99
CA TYR A 233 -5.74 -0.35 -20.42
C TYR A 233 -6.88 -0.11 -21.41
N GLU A 234 -8.10 -0.32 -20.95
CA GLU A 234 -9.33 -0.09 -21.71
C GLU A 234 -10.42 0.48 -20.78
N GLU A 235 -10.82 1.73 -21.05
CA GLU A 235 -11.89 2.38 -20.30
C GLU A 235 -13.20 1.61 -20.43
N GLY A 236 -13.99 1.56 -19.36
CA GLY A 236 -15.25 0.81 -19.28
C GLY A 236 -15.08 -0.66 -18.87
N LYS A 237 -13.86 -1.13 -18.67
CA LYS A 237 -13.58 -2.52 -18.26
C LYS A 237 -12.83 -2.59 -16.94
N ILE A 238 -12.95 -3.72 -16.24
CA ILE A 238 -12.09 -4.08 -15.11
C ILE A 238 -10.69 -4.35 -15.68
N GLN A 239 -9.69 -3.67 -15.13
CA GLN A 239 -8.33 -3.76 -15.63
C GLN A 239 -7.58 -4.98 -15.05
N PRO A 240 -6.69 -5.61 -15.85
CA PRO A 240 -5.62 -6.41 -15.28
C PRO A 240 -4.80 -5.56 -14.31
N SER A 241 -4.33 -6.16 -13.22
CA SER A 241 -3.58 -5.43 -12.21
C SER A 241 -2.43 -6.26 -11.65
N TYR A 242 -1.36 -5.58 -11.25
CA TYR A 242 -0.22 -6.18 -10.55
C TYR A 242 -0.45 -6.29 -9.03
N ASP A 243 -1.69 -6.04 -8.57
CA ASP A 243 -2.09 -6.10 -7.17
C ASP A 243 -2.82 -7.41 -6.81
N LYS A 244 -3.53 -7.37 -5.68
CA LYS A 244 -4.35 -8.47 -5.17
C LYS A 244 -5.58 -8.83 -6.02
N GLN A 245 -5.79 -8.19 -7.18
CA GLN A 245 -7.00 -8.41 -7.97
C GLN A 245 -7.13 -9.87 -8.45
N PHE A 246 -5.99 -10.53 -8.69
CA PHE A 246 -5.98 -11.94 -9.08
C PHE A 246 -6.53 -12.83 -7.95
N VAL A 247 -6.10 -12.61 -6.72
CA VAL A 247 -6.64 -13.30 -5.54
C VAL A 247 -8.10 -12.93 -5.31
N ARG A 248 -8.46 -11.65 -5.41
CA ARG A 248 -9.85 -11.19 -5.25
C ARG A 248 -10.80 -11.81 -6.27
N ASN A 249 -10.37 -11.95 -7.52
CA ASN A 249 -11.16 -12.58 -8.58
C ASN A 249 -11.41 -14.06 -8.27
N TRP A 250 -10.36 -14.77 -7.83
CA TRP A 250 -10.49 -16.16 -7.45
C TRP A 250 -11.43 -16.33 -6.24
N LEU A 251 -11.26 -15.52 -5.20
CA LEU A 251 -12.13 -15.55 -4.01
C LEU A 251 -13.59 -15.28 -4.37
N LYS A 252 -13.90 -14.28 -5.19
CA LYS A 252 -15.28 -13.99 -5.65
C LYS A 252 -15.91 -15.15 -6.41
N ALA A 253 -15.13 -15.93 -7.13
CA ALA A 253 -15.61 -17.06 -7.90
C ALA A 253 -15.78 -18.34 -7.08
N ASN A 254 -15.08 -18.47 -5.94
CA ASN A 254 -14.95 -19.74 -5.21
C ASN A 254 -15.35 -19.66 -3.73
N TRP A 255 -15.69 -18.48 -3.21
CA TRP A 255 -16.04 -18.28 -1.81
C TRP A 255 -17.16 -17.24 -1.67
N ASP A 256 -18.13 -17.53 -0.80
CA ASP A 256 -19.28 -16.67 -0.52
C ASP A 256 -19.01 -15.56 0.51
N MET A 257 -17.73 -15.39 0.92
CA MET A 257 -17.26 -14.45 1.94
C MET A 257 -17.83 -14.74 3.34
N THR A 258 -18.25 -15.98 3.60
CA THR A 258 -18.73 -16.43 4.91
C THR A 258 -17.92 -17.61 5.43
N GLY A 259 -17.88 -17.79 6.75
CA GLY A 259 -17.17 -18.91 7.39
C GLY A 259 -15.65 -18.76 7.36
N GLU A 260 -14.96 -19.90 7.31
CA GLU A 260 -13.49 -19.93 7.27
C GLU A 260 -12.98 -19.52 5.90
N THR A 261 -11.86 -18.79 5.89
CA THR A 261 -11.19 -18.40 4.65
C THR A 261 -10.62 -19.63 3.93
N PRO A 262 -10.86 -19.77 2.61
CA PRO A 262 -10.38 -20.93 1.86
C PRO A 262 -8.87 -20.88 1.64
N HIS A 263 -8.26 -22.06 1.44
CA HIS A 263 -6.91 -22.18 0.91
C HIS A 263 -6.85 -21.81 -0.56
N LEU A 264 -5.81 -21.07 -0.94
CA LEU A 264 -5.58 -20.71 -2.34
C LEU A 264 -4.91 -21.88 -3.08
N PRO A 265 -5.32 -22.16 -4.34
CA PRO A 265 -4.59 -23.10 -5.19
C PRO A 265 -3.16 -22.60 -5.47
N ALA A 266 -2.23 -23.53 -5.66
CA ALA A 266 -0.84 -23.21 -5.96
C ALA A 266 -0.69 -22.25 -7.15
N GLU A 267 -1.48 -22.42 -8.20
CA GLU A 267 -1.50 -21.53 -9.38
C GLU A 267 -1.87 -20.08 -9.05
N VAL A 268 -2.73 -19.87 -8.03
CA VAL A 268 -3.12 -18.53 -7.58
C VAL A 268 -2.00 -17.93 -6.73
N ILE A 269 -1.37 -18.72 -5.87
CA ILE A 269 -0.23 -18.32 -5.06
C ILE A 269 0.96 -17.92 -5.96
N ASP A 270 1.35 -18.80 -6.87
CA ASP A 270 2.49 -18.59 -7.77
C ASP A 270 2.24 -17.41 -8.72
N GLY A 271 1.05 -17.35 -9.33
CA GLY A 271 0.67 -16.26 -10.22
C GLY A 271 0.58 -14.90 -9.50
N THR A 272 0.23 -14.89 -8.21
CA THR A 272 0.25 -13.67 -7.40
C THR A 272 1.68 -13.25 -7.10
N SER A 273 2.53 -14.18 -6.64
CA SER A 273 3.94 -13.93 -6.39
C SER A 273 4.67 -13.40 -7.63
N GLU A 274 4.38 -13.96 -8.80
CA GLU A 274 4.96 -13.51 -10.06
C GLU A 274 4.59 -12.06 -10.38
N ARG A 275 3.31 -11.67 -10.24
CA ARG A 275 2.84 -10.29 -10.45
C ARG A 275 3.50 -9.28 -9.50
N TYR A 276 3.70 -9.65 -8.24
CA TYR A 276 4.40 -8.78 -7.28
C TYR A 276 5.86 -8.56 -7.69
N ARG A 277 6.56 -9.63 -8.10
CA ARG A 277 7.95 -9.53 -8.57
C ARG A 277 8.06 -8.77 -9.88
N GLU A 278 7.11 -8.94 -10.78
CA GLU A 278 7.03 -8.18 -12.05
C GLU A 278 6.82 -6.69 -11.77
N ALA A 279 5.89 -6.32 -10.88
CA ALA A 279 5.70 -4.94 -10.46
C ALA A 279 6.99 -4.32 -9.90
N PHE A 280 7.72 -5.07 -9.06
CA PHE A 280 9.02 -4.62 -8.55
C PHE A 280 10.01 -4.33 -9.68
N GLN A 281 10.16 -5.26 -10.64
CA GLN A 281 11.09 -5.10 -11.75
C GLN A 281 10.76 -3.90 -12.62
N ILE A 282 9.48 -3.71 -12.93
CA ILE A 282 9.03 -2.59 -13.76
C ILE A 282 9.25 -1.26 -13.04
N ILE A 283 8.83 -1.14 -11.77
CA ILE A 283 8.92 0.10 -11.00
C ILE A 283 10.37 0.47 -10.73
N THR A 284 11.18 -0.46 -10.22
CA THR A 284 12.55 -0.16 -9.82
C THR A 284 13.54 -0.18 -10.99
N GLY A 285 13.19 -0.85 -12.09
CA GLY A 285 14.09 -1.10 -13.22
C GLY A 285 15.16 -2.14 -12.90
N THR A 286 15.05 -2.87 -11.79
CA THR A 286 16.01 -3.87 -11.32
C THR A 286 15.37 -5.25 -11.33
N GLN A 287 16.09 -6.26 -11.79
CA GLN A 287 15.60 -7.65 -11.71
C GLN A 287 15.40 -8.05 -10.24
N PHE A 288 14.28 -8.68 -9.93
CA PHE A 288 14.06 -9.20 -8.59
C PHE A 288 14.95 -10.41 -8.32
N THR A 289 15.76 -10.31 -7.29
CA THR A 289 16.51 -11.39 -6.69
C THR A 289 16.29 -11.33 -5.20
N SER A 290 15.94 -12.43 -4.56
CA SER A 290 15.73 -12.46 -3.12
C SER A 290 17.05 -12.16 -2.39
N MET A 291 16.98 -11.31 -1.38
CA MET A 291 18.16 -10.98 -0.56
C MET A 291 18.59 -12.15 0.34
N LYS A 292 17.69 -13.12 0.57
CA LYS A 292 18.01 -14.37 1.31
C LYS A 292 18.91 -15.32 0.52
N GLU A 293 18.95 -15.22 -0.81
CA GLU A 293 19.78 -16.10 -1.66
C GLU A 293 21.22 -15.59 -1.80
N ASN A 294 21.49 -14.38 -1.30
CA ASN A 294 22.79 -13.72 -1.39
C ASN A 294 23.47 -13.50 -0.02
N ALA A 295 22.90 -14.04 1.07
CA ALA A 295 23.41 -13.93 2.44
C ALA A 295 24.26 -15.15 2.84
#